data_45d2c759824c68afee86a3795c1eaa45
#
_entry.id   45d2c759824c68afee86a3795c1eaa45
#
_cell.length_a   1.000
_cell.length_b   1.000
_cell.length_c   1.000
_cell.angle_alpha   90.00
_cell.angle_beta   90.00
_cell.angle_gamma   90.00
#
_symmetry.space_group_name_H-M   'P 1'
#
loop_
_entity.id
_entity.type
_entity.pdbx_description
1 polymer ?
#
loop_
_entity_poly.entity_id
_entity_poly.type
_entity_poly.pdbx_seq_one_letter_code
_entity_poly.pdbx_strand_id
1 'polypeptide(L)'
;MKRFTFLKALCPVILFVAVSAYAQVAPDSLGTIQSSPITCQGHLSGGTCYALDISCPQLPDYTAYIKIFEPTGAVIGTVLFVSGGNGTDLLERRIYGPLVLQKILPKGYRSVELTYGFPFNLNEQGWQTNANGAGVRAASCRFATVIQWVHDNFLNAGTPLCTSGNSAGAQLEGESMAHYGSSDIVAFAELSSGPPFGRVDYACENTQAVATSPCSGARDSLAVQPTTSAKFIDPAYPAAWCSSAFTTHSTAHQAQFQIDSVTIGDSVLNYPNTFVNFLFGQDDTTSAIRQGLLYQGAITSPTASECVAGAGHTVEDYLPGAQQVAADILRYCKLPAKK
;
A
#
# COMPACT_ATOMS: atom_id res chain seq x y z
N MET A 1 16.03 -73.72 40.28
CA MET A 1 15.25 -72.76 39.44
C MET A 1 15.75 -71.34 39.72
N LYS A 2 16.55 -70.74 38.81
CA LYS A 2 17.07 -69.38 38.95
C LYS A 2 16.18 -68.45 38.09
N ARG A 3 15.51 -67.46 38.72
CA ARG A 3 14.69 -66.43 38.03
C ARG A 3 15.63 -65.32 37.53
N PHE A 4 15.67 -65.08 36.22
CA PHE A 4 16.29 -63.94 35.61
C PHE A 4 15.31 -62.77 35.56
N THR A 5 15.63 -61.65 36.21
CA THR A 5 14.89 -60.41 36.17
C THR A 5 15.44 -59.52 35.06
N PHE A 6 14.66 -59.25 33.99
CA PHE A 6 15.01 -58.35 32.93
C PHE A 6 14.71 -56.89 33.35
N LEU A 7 15.72 -56.09 33.56
CA LEU A 7 15.58 -54.64 33.71
C LEU A 7 15.39 -54.03 32.32
N LYS A 8 14.19 -53.45 32.08
CA LYS A 8 13.93 -52.63 30.88
C LYS A 8 14.48 -51.20 31.12
N ALA A 9 15.60 -50.85 30.47
CA ALA A 9 16.07 -49.50 30.44
C ALA A 9 15.18 -48.67 29.50
N LEU A 10 14.42 -47.72 30.05
CA LEU A 10 13.75 -46.69 29.27
C LEU A 10 14.79 -45.61 28.87
N CYS A 11 15.05 -45.49 27.59
CA CYS A 11 15.86 -44.40 27.03
C CYS A 11 14.92 -43.20 26.75
N PRO A 12 15.11 -42.03 27.38
CA PRO A 12 14.28 -40.84 27.03
C PRO A 12 14.72 -40.31 25.68
N VAL A 13 13.82 -40.33 24.70
CA VAL A 13 14.00 -39.64 23.43
C VAL A 13 13.75 -38.13 23.67
N ILE A 14 14.83 -37.36 23.74
CA ILE A 14 14.74 -35.91 23.79
C ILE A 14 14.49 -35.40 22.36
N LEU A 15 13.25 -34.98 22.10
CA LEU A 15 12.84 -34.36 20.85
C LEU A 15 13.36 -32.89 20.84
N PHE A 16 14.46 -32.63 20.13
CA PHE A 16 14.89 -31.26 19.85
C PHE A 16 13.97 -30.69 18.78
N VAL A 17 13.04 -29.84 19.18
CA VAL A 17 12.30 -28.97 18.25
C VAL A 17 13.26 -27.84 17.87
N ALA A 18 13.89 -27.94 16.69
CA ALA A 18 14.62 -26.84 16.11
C ALA A 18 13.62 -25.75 15.72
N VAL A 19 13.48 -24.73 16.55
CA VAL A 19 12.79 -23.49 16.16
C VAL A 19 13.74 -22.78 15.20
N SER A 20 13.44 -22.87 13.90
CA SER A 20 14.12 -22.06 12.89
C SER A 20 13.75 -20.61 13.16
N ALA A 21 14.64 -19.87 13.81
CA ALA A 21 14.55 -18.42 13.84
C ALA A 21 14.78 -17.94 12.39
N TYR A 22 13.72 -17.61 11.69
CA TYR A 22 13.85 -16.87 10.44
C TYR A 22 14.50 -15.53 10.79
N ALA A 23 15.71 -15.30 10.26
CA ALA A 23 16.33 -14.00 10.33
C ALA A 23 15.38 -13.01 9.67
N GLN A 24 14.86 -12.04 10.43
CA GLN A 24 14.01 -11.00 9.90
C GLN A 24 14.85 -10.17 8.94
N VAL A 25 14.41 -10.05 7.70
CA VAL A 25 15.08 -9.21 6.71
C VAL A 25 15.00 -7.77 7.20
N ALA A 26 16.11 -7.05 7.20
CA ALA A 26 16.12 -5.66 7.58
C ALA A 26 15.36 -4.83 6.50
N PRO A 27 14.53 -3.88 6.91
CA PRO A 27 13.85 -3.03 5.95
C PRO A 27 14.83 -2.18 5.13
N ASP A 28 14.42 -1.81 3.93
CA ASP A 28 15.16 -0.87 3.09
C ASP A 28 15.29 0.50 3.78
N SER A 29 16.32 1.23 3.43
CA SER A 29 16.57 2.55 4.01
C SER A 29 15.54 3.57 3.53
N LEU A 30 14.94 4.26 4.47
CA LEU A 30 14.11 5.44 4.20
C LEU A 30 14.96 6.62 3.69
N GLY A 31 14.30 7.55 3.05
CA GLY A 31 14.89 8.85 2.69
C GLY A 31 14.84 9.87 3.82
N THR A 32 15.02 11.13 3.43
CA THR A 32 14.83 12.30 4.29
C THR A 32 13.87 13.29 3.66
N ILE A 33 13.21 14.12 4.48
CA ILE A 33 12.30 15.17 4.02
C ILE A 33 12.74 16.52 4.59
N GLN A 34 12.82 17.51 3.69
CA GLN A 34 12.80 18.93 4.04
C GLN A 34 11.41 19.47 3.71
N SER A 35 10.73 20.06 4.68
CA SER A 35 9.39 20.57 4.48
C SER A 35 9.34 22.08 4.55
N SER A 36 8.50 22.71 3.72
CA SER A 36 8.24 24.15 3.73
C SER A 36 6.73 24.42 3.64
N PRO A 37 6.18 25.36 4.41
CA PRO A 37 4.77 25.73 4.31
C PRO A 37 4.53 26.42 2.94
N ILE A 38 3.37 26.09 2.35
CA ILE A 38 2.93 26.70 1.09
C ILE A 38 1.46 27.15 1.21
N THR A 39 1.02 27.99 0.27
CA THR A 39 -0.40 28.32 0.15
C THR A 39 -1.18 27.12 -0.32
N CYS A 40 -2.22 26.74 0.44
CA CYS A 40 -3.10 25.65 0.06
C CYS A 40 -3.87 25.95 -1.22
N GLN A 41 -3.97 24.93 -2.06
CA GLN A 41 -4.86 24.87 -3.22
C GLN A 41 -5.76 23.63 -3.09
N GLY A 42 -6.75 23.48 -3.96
CA GLY A 42 -7.65 22.35 -3.96
C GLY A 42 -9.13 22.76 -3.96
N HIS A 43 -10.04 21.78 -3.85
CA HIS A 43 -11.49 22.01 -3.93
C HIS A 43 -12.06 22.51 -2.61
N LEU A 44 -11.60 21.97 -1.49
CA LEU A 44 -12.08 22.39 -0.18
C LEU A 44 -11.24 23.56 0.34
N SER A 45 -11.90 24.58 0.87
CA SER A 45 -11.23 25.65 1.57
C SER A 45 -10.67 25.21 2.92
N GLY A 46 -9.60 25.87 3.39
CA GLY A 46 -8.98 25.58 4.66
C GLY A 46 -7.86 24.52 4.54
N GLY A 47 -7.43 24.03 5.71
CA GLY A 47 -6.28 23.14 5.83
C GLY A 47 -4.95 23.88 5.91
N THR A 48 -3.89 23.10 6.14
CA THR A 48 -2.49 23.55 6.14
C THR A 48 -1.73 22.74 5.09
N CYS A 49 -0.88 23.40 4.29
CA CYS A 49 -0.19 22.75 3.18
C CYS A 49 1.33 22.89 3.29
N TYR A 50 2.03 21.83 2.88
CA TYR A 50 3.48 21.78 2.83
C TYR A 50 3.96 21.21 1.50
N ALA A 51 5.07 21.77 1.01
CA ALA A 51 5.93 21.10 0.05
C ALA A 51 6.91 20.21 0.82
N LEU A 52 7.13 19.01 0.33
CA LEU A 52 8.00 17.99 0.90
C LEU A 52 9.08 17.66 -0.12
N ASP A 53 10.30 18.17 0.10
CA ASP A 53 11.46 17.79 -0.71
C ASP A 53 12.02 16.48 -0.17
N ILE A 54 11.77 15.40 -0.92
CA ILE A 54 12.04 14.02 -0.53
C ILE A 54 13.34 13.57 -1.21
N SER A 55 14.32 13.16 -0.42
CA SER A 55 15.56 12.56 -0.88
C SER A 55 15.61 11.10 -0.47
N CYS A 56 15.54 10.19 -1.44
CA CYS A 56 15.58 8.74 -1.23
C CYS A 56 16.88 8.15 -1.79
N PRO A 57 17.44 7.09 -1.18
CA PRO A 57 18.58 6.38 -1.74
C PRO A 57 18.32 5.94 -3.18
N GLN A 58 19.30 6.09 -4.06
CA GLN A 58 19.27 5.70 -5.48
C GLN A 58 18.28 6.47 -6.37
N LEU A 59 17.55 7.44 -5.82
CA LEU A 59 16.60 8.26 -6.55
C LEU A 59 17.03 9.72 -6.57
N PRO A 60 16.70 10.48 -7.64
CA PRO A 60 16.76 11.93 -7.57
C PRO A 60 15.77 12.47 -6.54
N ASP A 61 16.10 13.63 -5.99
CA ASP A 61 15.19 14.36 -5.12
C ASP A 61 13.86 14.63 -5.84
N TYR A 62 12.80 14.62 -5.08
CA TYR A 62 11.45 14.82 -5.61
C TYR A 62 10.62 15.65 -4.65
N THR A 63 9.91 16.66 -5.17
CA THR A 63 8.99 17.45 -4.35
C THR A 63 7.58 16.90 -4.45
N ALA A 64 7.04 16.43 -3.32
CA ALA A 64 5.62 16.10 -3.15
C ALA A 64 4.92 17.18 -2.31
N TYR A 65 3.60 17.11 -2.22
CA TYR A 65 2.81 18.10 -1.49
C TYR A 65 1.80 17.38 -0.61
N ILE A 66 1.56 17.95 0.57
CA ILE A 66 0.48 17.48 1.44
C ILE A 66 -0.47 18.61 1.77
N LYS A 67 -1.74 18.21 1.97
CA LYS A 67 -2.78 19.06 2.54
C LYS A 67 -3.37 18.38 3.78
N ILE A 68 -3.44 19.12 4.87
CA ILE A 68 -3.83 18.62 6.18
C ILE A 68 -5.12 19.30 6.60
N PHE A 69 -6.13 18.51 6.96
CA PHE A 69 -7.35 18.95 7.59
C PHE A 69 -7.38 18.49 9.03
N GLU A 70 -7.44 19.45 9.95
CA GLU A 70 -7.59 19.17 11.38
C GLU A 70 -9.05 18.91 11.74
N PRO A 71 -9.33 17.98 12.66
CA PRO A 71 -10.67 17.83 13.22
C PRO A 71 -11.04 19.03 14.10
N THR A 72 -12.33 19.22 14.32
CA THR A 72 -12.82 20.30 15.19
C THR A 72 -12.58 20.09 16.69
N GLY A 73 -12.16 18.90 17.08
CA GLY A 73 -11.90 18.49 18.47
C GLY A 73 -10.53 17.88 18.67
N ALA A 74 -10.39 17.09 19.72
CA ALA A 74 -9.15 16.35 19.96
C ALA A 74 -8.85 15.38 18.81
N VAL A 75 -7.58 15.33 18.40
CA VAL A 75 -7.12 14.34 17.42
C VAL A 75 -7.06 12.96 18.07
N ILE A 76 -7.83 12.00 17.56
CA ILE A 76 -7.85 10.61 18.04
C ILE A 76 -7.16 9.63 17.08
N GLY A 77 -6.78 10.07 15.88
CA GLY A 77 -6.04 9.33 14.87
C GLY A 77 -5.67 10.23 13.70
N THR A 78 -4.70 9.80 12.92
CA THR A 78 -4.25 10.46 11.69
C THR A 78 -4.39 9.49 10.53
N VAL A 79 -4.99 9.92 9.41
CA VAL A 79 -5.13 9.12 8.21
C VAL A 79 -4.39 9.79 7.06
N LEU A 80 -3.43 9.08 6.47
CA LEU A 80 -2.70 9.51 5.27
C LEU A 80 -3.36 8.90 4.04
N PHE A 81 -3.84 9.76 3.14
CA PHE A 81 -4.47 9.38 1.88
C PHE A 81 -3.50 9.55 0.72
N VAL A 82 -3.50 8.57 -0.20
CA VAL A 82 -2.72 8.62 -1.44
C VAL A 82 -3.55 8.11 -2.60
N SER A 83 -3.61 8.88 -3.69
CA SER A 83 -4.41 8.54 -4.87
C SER A 83 -3.72 7.51 -5.77
N GLY A 84 -4.50 6.92 -6.66
CA GLY A 84 -4.04 6.00 -7.70
C GLY A 84 -3.28 6.67 -8.84
N GLY A 85 -2.90 5.86 -9.84
CA GLY A 85 -2.17 6.30 -11.02
C GLY A 85 -0.80 6.87 -10.67
N ASN A 86 -0.55 8.11 -11.06
CA ASN A 86 0.69 8.82 -10.74
C ASN A 86 0.72 9.36 -9.29
N GLY A 87 -0.36 9.22 -8.52
CA GLY A 87 -0.45 9.80 -7.18
C GLY A 87 -0.57 11.34 -7.18
N THR A 88 -1.09 11.92 -8.26
CA THR A 88 -1.11 13.39 -8.45
C THR A 88 -2.45 14.03 -8.08
N ASP A 89 -3.37 13.27 -7.49
CA ASP A 89 -4.67 13.78 -7.05
C ASP A 89 -4.79 13.77 -5.52
N LEU A 90 -5.78 14.49 -5.01
CA LEU A 90 -6.16 14.52 -3.60
C LEU A 90 -7.52 13.83 -3.42
N LEU A 91 -7.75 13.25 -2.24
CA LEU A 91 -9.04 12.65 -1.89
C LEU A 91 -10.17 13.68 -2.02
N GLU A 92 -9.98 14.93 -1.58
CA GLU A 92 -10.98 16.00 -1.65
C GLU A 92 -11.45 16.31 -3.08
N ARG A 93 -10.71 15.88 -4.09
CA ARG A 93 -11.03 16.09 -5.52
C ARG A 93 -11.77 14.91 -6.14
N ARG A 94 -11.80 13.77 -5.48
CA ARG A 94 -12.60 12.61 -5.90
C ARG A 94 -14.08 12.93 -5.83
N ILE A 95 -14.90 12.28 -6.66
CA ILE A 95 -16.34 12.59 -6.77
C ILE A 95 -17.04 12.56 -5.41
N TYR A 96 -16.75 11.52 -4.60
CA TYR A 96 -17.28 11.40 -3.25
C TYR A 96 -16.21 11.46 -2.16
N GLY A 97 -14.97 11.78 -2.49
CA GLY A 97 -13.89 11.94 -1.51
C GLY A 97 -14.19 12.96 -0.41
N PRO A 98 -14.82 14.14 -0.71
CA PRO A 98 -15.25 15.05 0.34
C PRO A 98 -16.21 14.44 1.36
N LEU A 99 -16.98 13.41 0.99
CA LEU A 99 -17.85 12.69 1.92
C LEU A 99 -17.04 11.91 2.95
N VAL A 100 -15.91 11.31 2.56
CA VAL A 100 -15.02 10.62 3.51
C VAL A 100 -14.55 11.62 4.56
N LEU A 101 -14.04 12.79 4.15
CA LEU A 101 -13.58 13.84 5.06
C LEU A 101 -14.70 14.33 5.98
N GLN A 102 -15.90 14.57 5.43
CA GLN A 102 -17.08 14.97 6.21
C GLN A 102 -17.46 13.94 7.29
N LYS A 103 -17.14 12.68 7.08
CA LYS A 103 -17.43 11.60 8.04
C LYS A 103 -16.36 11.45 9.12
N ILE A 104 -15.08 11.56 8.77
CA ILE A 104 -13.98 11.25 9.69
C ILE A 104 -13.54 12.46 10.50
N LEU A 105 -13.51 13.68 9.94
CA LEU A 105 -13.07 14.90 10.65
C LEU A 105 -13.91 15.19 11.90
N PRO A 106 -15.27 15.15 11.86
CA PRO A 106 -16.08 15.36 13.07
C PRO A 106 -15.91 14.28 14.15
N LYS A 107 -15.29 13.15 13.77
CA LYS A 107 -14.99 12.04 14.69
C LYS A 107 -13.60 12.12 15.30
N GLY A 108 -12.84 13.17 15.01
CA GLY A 108 -11.53 13.41 15.59
C GLY A 108 -10.35 12.87 14.78
N TYR A 109 -10.58 12.38 13.57
CA TYR A 109 -9.47 11.96 12.69
C TYR A 109 -8.93 13.15 11.90
N ARG A 110 -7.60 13.37 12.00
CA ARG A 110 -6.87 14.27 11.10
C ARG A 110 -6.74 13.60 9.73
N SER A 111 -6.99 14.34 8.66
CA SER A 111 -6.70 13.91 7.29
C SER A 111 -5.39 14.53 6.82
N VAL A 112 -4.52 13.72 6.25
CA VAL A 112 -3.30 14.14 5.53
C VAL A 112 -3.45 13.61 4.10
N GLU A 113 -3.59 14.48 3.13
CA GLU A 113 -3.74 14.11 1.73
C GLU A 113 -2.43 14.37 0.99
N LEU A 114 -1.85 13.32 0.41
CA LEU A 114 -0.58 13.38 -0.35
C LEU A 114 -0.85 13.49 -1.84
N THR A 115 -0.09 14.37 -2.51
CA THR A 115 -0.02 14.43 -3.98
C THR A 115 1.41 14.61 -4.45
N TYR A 116 1.75 13.95 -5.56
CA TYR A 116 3.03 14.08 -6.25
C TYR A 116 2.99 15.11 -7.39
N GLY A 117 1.86 15.78 -7.63
CA GLY A 117 1.70 16.80 -8.66
C GLY A 117 1.70 18.22 -8.09
N PHE A 118 2.41 19.17 -8.75
CA PHE A 118 2.48 20.58 -8.34
C PHE A 118 1.58 21.50 -9.16
N PRO A 119 1.07 22.51 -8.53
CA PRO A 119 0.31 22.53 -7.31
C PRO A 119 -1.04 21.86 -7.58
N PHE A 120 -1.05 20.56 -7.45
CA PHE A 120 -2.19 19.68 -7.76
C PHE A 120 -2.46 19.55 -9.27
N ASN A 121 -1.41 19.56 -10.09
CA ASN A 121 -1.51 19.36 -11.52
C ASN A 121 -1.58 17.87 -11.87
N LEU A 122 -2.74 17.40 -12.29
CA LEU A 122 -3.01 16.01 -12.64
C LEU A 122 -2.18 15.48 -13.84
N ASN A 123 -1.58 16.38 -14.63
CA ASN A 123 -0.78 16.01 -15.79
C ASN A 123 0.71 15.85 -15.47
N GLU A 124 1.11 16.10 -14.23
CA GLU A 124 2.50 15.95 -13.85
C GLU A 124 2.88 14.49 -13.63
N GLN A 125 4.19 14.31 -13.71
CA GLN A 125 4.86 13.07 -13.40
C GLN A 125 4.69 12.79 -11.92
N GLY A 126 4.44 11.52 -11.57
CA GLY A 126 4.07 11.14 -10.22
C GLY A 126 5.19 10.46 -9.42
N TRP A 127 4.80 9.66 -8.45
CA TRP A 127 5.69 8.97 -7.50
C TRP A 127 6.81 8.16 -8.16
N GLN A 128 6.59 7.57 -9.33
CA GLN A 128 7.55 6.75 -10.09
C GLN A 128 8.48 7.55 -10.99
N THR A 129 8.24 8.85 -11.12
CA THR A 129 9.02 9.69 -12.05
C THR A 129 10.46 9.82 -11.60
N ASN A 130 11.33 9.86 -12.61
CA ASN A 130 12.77 9.96 -12.39
C ASN A 130 13.30 8.87 -11.43
N ALA A 131 12.65 7.71 -11.38
CA ALA A 131 13.20 6.58 -10.64
C ALA A 131 14.50 6.02 -11.26
N ASN A 132 14.94 6.59 -12.40
CA ASN A 132 16.20 6.27 -13.08
C ASN A 132 16.41 4.77 -13.34
N GLY A 133 15.33 4.03 -13.48
CA GLY A 133 15.39 2.59 -13.64
C GLY A 133 15.60 1.80 -12.37
N ALA A 134 15.48 2.41 -11.20
CA ALA A 134 15.68 1.75 -9.91
C ALA A 134 14.53 0.79 -9.52
N GLY A 135 13.40 0.86 -10.25
CA GLY A 135 12.24 -0.02 -10.04
C GLY A 135 11.16 0.54 -9.15
N VAL A 136 10.04 -0.18 -9.10
CA VAL A 136 8.84 0.20 -8.31
C VAL A 136 9.17 0.22 -6.81
N ARG A 137 9.88 -0.79 -6.32
CA ARG A 137 10.30 -0.87 -4.91
C ARG A 137 11.08 0.38 -4.50
N ALA A 138 12.12 0.74 -5.24
CA ALA A 138 12.91 1.93 -4.94
C ALA A 138 12.06 3.22 -5.03
N ALA A 139 11.20 3.35 -6.05
CA ALA A 139 10.31 4.51 -6.18
C ALA A 139 9.35 4.66 -4.99
N SER A 140 8.94 3.56 -4.36
CA SER A 140 8.05 3.53 -3.19
C SER A 140 8.72 4.03 -1.91
N CYS A 141 10.06 4.16 -1.87
CA CYS A 141 10.78 4.85 -0.80
C CYS A 141 10.20 6.22 -0.51
N ARG A 142 9.80 6.96 -1.54
CA ARG A 142 9.21 8.31 -1.39
C ARG A 142 7.99 8.29 -0.49
N PHE A 143 7.08 7.33 -0.72
CA PHE A 143 5.85 7.19 0.09
C PHE A 143 6.16 6.69 1.51
N ALA A 144 7.01 5.69 1.64
CA ALA A 144 7.43 5.19 2.95
C ALA A 144 8.08 6.27 3.81
N THR A 145 8.89 7.14 3.19
CA THR A 145 9.50 8.30 3.87
C THR A 145 8.45 9.32 4.29
N VAL A 146 7.39 9.54 3.49
CA VAL A 146 6.27 10.40 3.87
C VAL A 146 5.49 9.81 5.04
N ILE A 147 5.23 8.49 5.07
CA ILE A 147 4.59 7.81 6.21
C ILE A 147 5.39 8.09 7.49
N GLN A 148 6.70 7.88 7.47
CA GLN A 148 7.56 8.14 8.62
C GLN A 148 7.53 9.63 9.03
N TRP A 149 7.60 10.54 8.05
CA TRP A 149 7.57 11.96 8.34
C TRP A 149 6.21 12.41 8.95
N VAL A 150 5.08 11.88 8.47
CA VAL A 150 3.75 12.13 9.05
C VAL A 150 3.68 11.59 10.48
N HIS A 151 4.21 10.39 10.71
CA HIS A 151 4.30 9.81 12.05
C HIS A 151 5.06 10.74 13.01
N ASP A 152 6.22 11.22 12.60
CA ASP A 152 7.12 11.98 13.48
C ASP A 152 6.64 13.43 13.73
N ASN A 153 5.88 14.02 12.80
CA ASN A 153 5.48 15.43 12.86
C ASN A 153 4.00 15.67 13.20
N PHE A 154 3.12 14.70 12.92
CA PHE A 154 1.67 14.90 13.03
C PHE A 154 0.95 13.83 13.87
N LEU A 155 1.65 12.81 14.36
CA LEU A 155 1.01 11.82 15.21
C LEU A 155 1.01 12.29 16.65
N ASN A 156 -0.17 12.36 17.27
CA ASN A 156 -0.28 12.61 18.69
C ASN A 156 0.06 11.33 19.48
N ALA A 157 0.77 11.47 20.60
CA ALA A 157 1.12 10.34 21.44
C ALA A 157 -0.12 9.52 21.83
N GLY A 158 -0.07 8.22 21.58
CA GLY A 158 -1.16 7.29 21.91
C GLY A 158 -2.33 7.30 20.92
N THR A 159 -2.18 7.89 19.73
CA THR A 159 -3.15 7.81 18.66
C THR A 159 -2.62 6.97 17.47
N PRO A 160 -3.48 6.30 16.68
CA PRO A 160 -3.06 5.51 15.53
C PRO A 160 -2.67 6.41 14.34
N LEU A 161 -1.66 5.96 13.57
CA LEU A 161 -1.47 6.36 12.18
C LEU A 161 -2.10 5.30 11.28
N CYS A 162 -2.88 5.74 10.30
CA CYS A 162 -3.56 4.90 9.34
C CYS A 162 -3.29 5.39 7.93
N THR A 163 -3.36 4.49 6.95
CA THR A 163 -3.22 4.84 5.54
C THR A 163 -4.43 4.37 4.76
N SER A 164 -4.76 5.06 3.67
CA SER A 164 -5.80 4.66 2.72
C SER A 164 -5.37 5.08 1.32
N GLY A 165 -5.14 4.09 0.46
CA GLY A 165 -4.66 4.29 -0.89
C GLY A 165 -5.49 3.55 -1.93
N ASN A 166 -5.76 4.20 -3.07
CA ASN A 166 -6.45 3.59 -4.19
C ASN A 166 -5.46 3.17 -5.28
N SER A 167 -5.64 1.99 -5.86
CA SER A 167 -4.88 1.52 -7.04
C SER A 167 -3.35 1.59 -6.81
N ALA A 168 -2.63 2.43 -7.56
CA ALA A 168 -1.20 2.64 -7.33
C ALA A 168 -0.91 3.19 -5.92
N GLY A 169 -1.84 3.91 -5.27
CA GLY A 169 -1.73 4.27 -3.86
C GLY A 169 -1.69 3.04 -2.96
N ALA A 170 -2.56 2.06 -3.20
CA ALA A 170 -2.54 0.77 -2.51
C ALA A 170 -1.25 -0.03 -2.80
N GLN A 171 -0.67 0.11 -4.01
CA GLN A 171 0.66 -0.44 -4.31
C GLN A 171 1.74 0.18 -3.42
N LEU A 172 1.75 1.51 -3.31
CA LEU A 172 2.69 2.23 -2.47
C LEU A 172 2.58 1.82 -0.99
N GLU A 173 1.37 1.61 -0.48
CA GLU A 173 1.15 1.08 0.86
C GLU A 173 1.71 -0.33 1.03
N GLY A 174 1.42 -1.22 0.08
CA GLY A 174 1.95 -2.59 0.07
C GLY A 174 3.48 -2.62 0.06
N GLU A 175 4.13 -1.85 -0.83
CA GLU A 175 5.58 -1.71 -0.91
C GLU A 175 6.18 -1.16 0.40
N SER A 176 5.54 -0.12 0.97
CA SER A 176 6.01 0.49 2.21
C SER A 176 5.99 -0.48 3.38
N MET A 177 4.97 -1.33 3.46
CA MET A 177 4.90 -2.37 4.49
C MET A 177 5.87 -3.52 4.21
N ALA A 178 5.94 -3.98 2.96
CA ALA A 178 6.72 -5.16 2.60
C ALA A 178 8.23 -4.91 2.63
N HIS A 179 8.69 -3.68 2.33
CA HIS A 179 10.11 -3.40 2.14
C HIS A 179 10.67 -2.33 3.08
N TYR A 180 9.86 -1.40 3.58
CA TYR A 180 10.35 -0.22 4.32
C TYR A 180 9.96 -0.20 5.79
N GLY A 181 9.32 -1.25 6.31
CA GLY A 181 8.98 -1.36 7.73
C GLY A 181 7.85 -0.45 8.20
N SER A 182 7.06 0.15 7.28
CA SER A 182 5.95 1.02 7.67
C SER A 182 4.89 0.32 8.51
N SER A 183 4.80 -1.02 8.44
CA SER A 183 3.92 -1.83 9.29
C SER A 183 4.21 -1.74 10.80
N ASP A 184 5.38 -1.23 11.20
CA ASP A 184 5.71 -1.06 12.61
C ASP A 184 5.01 0.18 13.21
N ILE A 185 4.65 1.16 12.38
CA ILE A 185 4.06 2.44 12.79
C ILE A 185 2.64 2.66 12.28
N VAL A 186 2.20 1.93 11.26
CA VAL A 186 0.83 2.00 10.71
C VAL A 186 -0.06 1.00 11.42
N ALA A 187 -1.12 1.47 12.07
CA ALA A 187 -2.07 0.62 12.78
C ALA A 187 -3.14 0.01 11.86
N PHE A 188 -3.47 0.71 10.77
CA PHE A 188 -4.47 0.30 9.79
C PHE A 188 -4.03 0.75 8.39
N ALA A 189 -4.07 -0.15 7.43
CA ALA A 189 -3.85 0.13 6.01
C ALA A 189 -5.07 -0.32 5.20
N GLU A 190 -5.67 0.60 4.43
CA GLU A 190 -6.76 0.31 3.53
C GLU A 190 -6.30 0.35 2.08
N LEU A 191 -6.20 -0.82 1.47
CA LEU A 191 -5.77 -1.00 0.10
C LEU A 191 -7.01 -1.06 -0.81
N SER A 192 -7.45 0.11 -1.29
CA SER A 192 -8.58 0.20 -2.22
C SER A 192 -8.14 -0.15 -3.64
N SER A 193 -8.82 -1.12 -4.27
CA SER A 193 -8.50 -1.62 -5.62
C SER A 193 -6.99 -1.86 -5.83
N GLY A 194 -6.39 -2.63 -4.92
CA GLY A 194 -4.95 -2.88 -5.00
C GLY A 194 -4.42 -3.85 -3.95
N PRO A 195 -3.09 -4.03 -4.01
CA PRO A 195 -2.13 -3.50 -4.98
C PRO A 195 -2.34 -4.06 -6.40
N PRO A 196 -2.45 -3.23 -7.46
CA PRO A 196 -2.79 -3.71 -8.80
C PRO A 196 -1.65 -4.44 -9.53
N PHE A 197 -0.44 -4.34 -9.02
CA PHE A 197 0.77 -5.02 -9.49
C PHE A 197 1.65 -5.48 -8.34
N GLY A 198 1.04 -6.01 -7.29
CA GLY A 198 1.72 -6.61 -6.13
C GLY A 198 2.72 -7.72 -6.51
N ARG A 199 2.47 -8.42 -7.62
CA ARG A 199 3.42 -9.27 -8.36
C ARG A 199 3.75 -8.56 -9.67
N VAL A 200 4.81 -7.76 -9.68
CA VAL A 200 5.24 -6.98 -10.85
C VAL A 200 5.59 -7.89 -12.02
N ASP A 201 6.26 -9.02 -11.77
CA ASP A 201 6.55 -10.04 -12.78
C ASP A 201 5.27 -10.56 -13.44
N TYR A 202 4.27 -10.92 -12.64
CA TYR A 202 2.98 -11.37 -13.15
C TYR A 202 2.25 -10.24 -13.91
N ALA A 203 2.31 -9.03 -13.41
CA ALA A 203 1.67 -7.89 -14.03
C ALA A 203 2.22 -7.59 -15.43
N CYS A 204 3.55 -7.67 -15.60
CA CYS A 204 4.24 -7.24 -16.81
C CYS A 204 4.45 -8.37 -17.85
N GLU A 205 4.62 -9.61 -17.41
CA GLU A 205 5.00 -10.70 -18.33
C GLU A 205 3.82 -11.43 -19.00
N ASN A 206 2.58 -11.09 -18.59
CA ASN A 206 1.35 -11.71 -19.13
C ASN A 206 1.39 -13.26 -19.15
N THR A 207 1.90 -13.85 -18.07
CA THR A 207 2.09 -15.31 -17.96
C THR A 207 1.00 -16.00 -17.13
N GLN A 208 -0.06 -15.29 -16.70
CA GLN A 208 -0.97 -15.77 -15.67
C GLN A 208 -2.25 -16.37 -16.23
N ALA A 209 -2.75 -17.34 -15.47
CA ALA A 209 -4.07 -17.86 -15.69
C ALA A 209 -5.14 -16.79 -15.38
N VAL A 210 -6.11 -16.70 -16.27
CA VAL A 210 -7.35 -15.97 -16.00
C VAL A 210 -8.23 -16.83 -15.11
N ALA A 211 -8.82 -16.23 -14.09
CA ALA A 211 -9.78 -16.92 -13.21
C ALA A 211 -11.02 -16.05 -13.00
N THR A 212 -12.02 -16.58 -12.33
CA THR A 212 -13.23 -15.84 -11.99
C THR A 212 -12.93 -14.86 -10.85
N SER A 213 -13.31 -13.59 -11.01
CA SER A 213 -13.22 -12.60 -9.95
C SER A 213 -14.17 -12.98 -8.80
N PRO A 214 -13.70 -12.98 -7.54
CA PRO A 214 -14.57 -13.24 -6.40
C PRO A 214 -15.59 -12.14 -6.15
N CYS A 215 -15.38 -10.93 -6.70
CA CYS A 215 -16.28 -9.80 -6.53
C CYS A 215 -17.42 -9.80 -7.55
N SER A 216 -17.10 -9.91 -8.84
CA SER A 216 -18.08 -9.74 -9.91
C SER A 216 -18.55 -11.07 -10.53
N GLY A 217 -17.84 -12.18 -10.28
CA GLY A 217 -18.03 -13.43 -11.02
C GLY A 217 -17.52 -13.37 -12.47
N ALA A 218 -17.06 -12.20 -12.95
CA ALA A 218 -16.44 -12.06 -14.26
C ALA A 218 -15.04 -12.65 -14.28
N ARG A 219 -14.49 -12.86 -15.48
CA ARG A 219 -13.09 -13.27 -15.61
C ARG A 219 -12.17 -12.10 -15.28
N ASP A 220 -11.15 -12.40 -14.51
CA ASP A 220 -10.17 -11.45 -14.03
C ASP A 220 -8.75 -11.93 -14.40
N SER A 221 -7.78 -11.03 -14.41
CA SER A 221 -6.40 -11.31 -14.81
C SER A 221 -5.41 -10.73 -13.79
N LEU A 222 -4.28 -11.42 -13.63
CA LEU A 222 -3.13 -10.90 -12.89
C LEU A 222 -2.34 -9.88 -13.72
N ALA A 223 -2.45 -9.94 -15.03
CA ALA A 223 -1.71 -9.06 -15.93
C ALA A 223 -2.34 -7.67 -16.00
N VAL A 224 -1.51 -6.65 -15.98
CA VAL A 224 -1.93 -5.27 -16.26
C VAL A 224 -2.14 -5.06 -17.76
N GLN A 225 -3.04 -4.16 -18.12
CA GLN A 225 -3.22 -3.79 -19.51
C GLN A 225 -2.12 -2.83 -19.96
N PRO A 226 -1.41 -3.11 -21.08
CA PRO A 226 -0.25 -2.31 -21.52
C PRO A 226 -0.58 -0.84 -21.76
N THR A 227 -1.78 -0.58 -22.30
CA THR A 227 -2.21 0.78 -22.69
C THR A 227 -2.67 1.65 -21.52
N THR A 228 -2.93 1.04 -20.37
CA THR A 228 -3.49 1.74 -19.20
C THR A 228 -2.60 1.61 -17.98
N SER A 229 -2.36 0.41 -17.50
CA SER A 229 -1.71 0.18 -16.21
C SER A 229 -0.18 0.10 -16.32
N ALA A 230 0.35 -0.49 -17.41
CA ALA A 230 1.80 -0.58 -17.63
C ALA A 230 2.46 0.81 -17.71
N LYS A 231 1.75 1.83 -18.22
CA LYS A 231 2.24 3.22 -18.24
C LYS A 231 2.54 3.80 -16.85
N PHE A 232 1.95 3.25 -15.79
CA PHE A 232 2.23 3.67 -14.41
C PHE A 232 3.40 2.91 -13.80
N ILE A 233 3.80 1.79 -14.39
CA ILE A 233 4.93 0.97 -13.98
C ILE A 233 6.19 1.36 -14.75
N ASP A 234 6.07 1.54 -16.05
CA ASP A 234 7.19 1.83 -16.97
C ASP A 234 8.11 2.97 -16.54
N PRO A 235 7.62 4.11 -16.01
CA PRO A 235 8.52 5.19 -15.58
C PRO A 235 9.48 4.82 -14.44
N ALA A 236 9.23 3.73 -13.73
CA ALA A 236 10.15 3.19 -12.73
C ALA A 236 11.32 2.40 -13.35
N TYR A 237 11.20 2.00 -14.62
CA TYR A 237 12.16 1.15 -15.33
C TYR A 237 12.76 1.83 -16.56
N PRO A 238 13.94 1.38 -17.04
CA PRO A 238 14.48 1.84 -18.31
C PRO A 238 13.59 1.39 -19.49
N ALA A 239 13.40 2.25 -20.48
CA ALA A 239 12.85 1.92 -21.79
C ALA A 239 11.53 1.12 -21.78
N ALA A 240 10.58 1.44 -20.89
CA ALA A 240 9.25 0.83 -20.85
C ALA A 240 9.28 -0.71 -20.77
N TRP A 241 10.02 -1.24 -19.83
CA TRP A 241 10.21 -2.70 -19.68
C TRP A 241 8.91 -3.46 -19.48
N CYS A 242 7.98 -2.93 -18.68
CA CYS A 242 6.70 -3.61 -18.41
C CYS A 242 5.84 -3.71 -19.67
N SER A 243 5.63 -2.61 -20.40
CA SER A 243 4.87 -2.63 -21.66
C SER A 243 5.54 -3.52 -22.71
N SER A 244 6.87 -3.51 -22.78
CA SER A 244 7.62 -4.38 -23.68
C SER A 244 7.47 -5.85 -23.31
N ALA A 245 7.65 -6.21 -22.05
CA ALA A 245 7.51 -7.59 -21.58
C ALA A 245 6.10 -8.13 -21.84
N PHE A 246 5.08 -7.33 -21.57
CA PHE A 246 3.68 -7.70 -21.86
C PHE A 246 3.45 -7.97 -23.35
N THR A 247 3.99 -7.13 -24.23
CA THR A 247 3.77 -7.23 -25.68
C THR A 247 4.55 -8.39 -26.30
N THR A 248 5.78 -8.61 -25.84
CA THR A 248 6.70 -9.62 -26.43
C THR A 248 6.71 -10.93 -25.67
N HIS A 249 6.03 -11.01 -24.53
CA HIS A 249 6.10 -12.13 -23.56
C HIS A 249 7.54 -12.44 -23.12
N SER A 250 8.36 -11.38 -23.02
CA SER A 250 9.77 -11.49 -22.66
C SER A 250 9.91 -11.59 -21.15
N THR A 251 10.74 -12.51 -20.69
CA THR A 251 11.14 -12.67 -19.29
C THR A 251 12.52 -12.06 -19.01
N ALA A 252 13.03 -11.23 -19.92
CA ALA A 252 14.38 -10.66 -19.80
C ALA A 252 14.59 -9.84 -18.52
N HIS A 253 13.53 -9.27 -17.94
CA HIS A 253 13.58 -8.42 -16.74
C HIS A 253 12.92 -9.08 -15.52
N GLN A 254 12.59 -10.36 -15.61
CA GLN A 254 11.86 -11.10 -14.56
C GLN A 254 12.50 -11.00 -13.19
N ALA A 255 13.82 -11.10 -13.10
CA ALA A 255 14.52 -11.02 -11.82
C ALA A 255 14.30 -9.67 -11.12
N GLN A 256 14.32 -8.55 -11.87
CA GLN A 256 14.04 -7.23 -11.29
C GLN A 256 12.57 -7.10 -10.90
N PHE A 257 11.65 -7.53 -11.75
CA PHE A 257 10.23 -7.52 -11.42
C PHE A 257 9.89 -8.36 -10.19
N GLN A 258 10.62 -9.46 -9.98
CA GLN A 258 10.48 -10.27 -8.76
C GLN A 258 10.99 -9.54 -7.52
N ILE A 259 12.14 -8.87 -7.60
CA ILE A 259 12.69 -8.08 -6.51
C ILE A 259 11.72 -6.94 -6.12
N ASP A 260 11.06 -6.35 -7.09
CA ASP A 260 10.11 -5.24 -6.91
C ASP A 260 8.68 -5.70 -6.54
N SER A 261 8.46 -6.99 -6.31
CA SER A 261 7.14 -7.53 -5.98
C SER A 261 6.95 -7.64 -4.46
N VAL A 262 5.79 -7.22 -3.96
CA VAL A 262 5.47 -7.23 -2.51
C VAL A 262 5.25 -8.63 -1.92
N THR A 263 5.22 -9.68 -2.74
CA THR A 263 4.87 -11.04 -2.28
C THR A 263 5.97 -12.07 -2.44
N ILE A 264 7.14 -11.70 -2.92
CA ILE A 264 8.26 -12.61 -3.16
C ILE A 264 9.60 -11.99 -2.73
N GLY A 265 10.64 -12.80 -2.80
CA GLY A 265 11.99 -12.36 -2.46
C GLY A 265 12.14 -12.15 -0.95
N ASP A 266 12.65 -11.00 -0.59
CA ASP A 266 12.94 -10.56 0.78
C ASP A 266 11.80 -9.73 1.41
N SER A 267 10.60 -9.76 0.84
CA SER A 267 9.44 -9.05 1.38
C SER A 267 9.12 -9.50 2.80
N VAL A 268 8.90 -8.55 3.69
CA VAL A 268 8.31 -8.81 5.00
C VAL A 268 6.81 -9.00 4.80
N LEU A 269 6.26 -10.11 5.28
CA LEU A 269 4.86 -10.48 5.08
C LEU A 269 4.09 -10.68 6.40
N ASN A 270 4.71 -10.34 7.52
CA ASN A 270 4.11 -10.43 8.85
C ASN A 270 4.00 -9.03 9.48
N TYR A 271 2.80 -8.52 9.62
CA TYR A 271 2.50 -7.19 10.17
C TYR A 271 1.64 -7.30 11.42
N PRO A 272 2.21 -7.74 12.56
CA PRO A 272 1.42 -8.11 13.75
C PRO A 272 0.66 -6.93 14.37
N ASN A 273 1.07 -5.71 14.08
CA ASN A 273 0.52 -4.47 14.62
C ASN A 273 -0.38 -3.72 13.62
N THR A 274 -0.45 -4.18 12.37
CA THR A 274 -1.23 -3.54 11.30
C THR A 274 -2.43 -4.40 10.93
N PHE A 275 -3.63 -3.83 10.97
CA PHE A 275 -4.79 -4.44 10.32
C PHE A 275 -4.82 -4.00 8.86
N VAL A 276 -4.83 -4.95 7.91
CA VAL A 276 -4.83 -4.67 6.48
C VAL A 276 -6.20 -5.00 5.88
N ASN A 277 -6.89 -3.99 5.37
CA ASN A 277 -8.17 -4.13 4.69
C ASN A 277 -8.01 -4.02 3.17
N PHE A 278 -8.58 -4.95 2.43
CA PHE A 278 -8.62 -4.93 0.97
C PHE A 278 -10.03 -4.57 0.53
N LEU A 279 -10.18 -3.40 -0.08
CA LEU A 279 -11.46 -2.88 -0.51
C LEU A 279 -11.53 -2.85 -2.04
N PHE A 280 -12.41 -3.65 -2.64
CA PHE A 280 -12.53 -3.77 -4.10
C PHE A 280 -13.86 -3.24 -4.60
N GLY A 281 -13.84 -2.54 -5.72
CA GLY A 281 -15.08 -2.25 -6.45
C GLY A 281 -15.58 -3.52 -7.14
N GLN A 282 -16.88 -3.84 -7.02
CA GLN A 282 -17.47 -5.02 -7.64
C GLN A 282 -17.31 -5.01 -9.17
N ASP A 283 -17.38 -3.82 -9.76
CA ASP A 283 -17.29 -3.62 -11.21
C ASP A 283 -15.86 -3.33 -11.70
N ASP A 284 -14.85 -3.51 -10.85
CA ASP A 284 -13.45 -3.36 -11.23
C ASP A 284 -13.03 -4.50 -12.19
N THR A 285 -12.59 -4.11 -13.38
CA THR A 285 -12.13 -5.03 -14.44
C THR A 285 -10.61 -5.03 -14.62
N THR A 286 -9.88 -4.37 -13.72
CA THR A 286 -8.41 -4.34 -13.75
C THR A 286 -7.79 -5.55 -13.06
N SER A 287 -6.45 -5.60 -13.00
CA SER A 287 -5.72 -6.63 -12.23
C SER A 287 -5.84 -6.50 -10.70
N ALA A 288 -6.42 -5.41 -10.21
CA ALA A 288 -6.35 -4.99 -8.81
C ALA A 288 -6.93 -6.02 -7.83
N ILE A 289 -8.10 -6.58 -8.14
CA ILE A 289 -8.74 -7.59 -7.26
C ILE A 289 -7.83 -8.80 -7.11
N ARG A 290 -7.37 -9.34 -8.24
CA ARG A 290 -6.59 -10.58 -8.23
C ARG A 290 -5.20 -10.40 -7.65
N GLN A 291 -4.53 -9.31 -7.98
CA GLN A 291 -3.23 -8.96 -7.41
C GLN A 291 -3.34 -8.68 -5.90
N GLY A 292 -4.38 -7.93 -5.50
CA GLY A 292 -4.67 -7.65 -4.08
C GLY A 292 -4.93 -8.94 -3.28
N LEU A 293 -5.70 -9.88 -3.83
CA LEU A 293 -5.96 -11.17 -3.17
C LEU A 293 -4.73 -12.07 -3.11
N LEU A 294 -3.81 -12.00 -4.07
CA LEU A 294 -2.50 -12.64 -3.95
C LEU A 294 -1.71 -12.09 -2.78
N TYR A 295 -1.70 -10.77 -2.62
CA TYR A 295 -1.02 -10.15 -1.50
C TYR A 295 -1.70 -10.48 -0.18
N GLN A 296 -3.02 -10.43 -0.09
CA GLN A 296 -3.78 -10.84 1.09
C GLN A 296 -3.46 -12.28 1.50
N GLY A 297 -3.38 -13.19 0.53
CA GLY A 297 -3.04 -14.60 0.80
C GLY A 297 -1.60 -14.85 1.23
N ALA A 298 -0.70 -13.90 0.97
CA ALA A 298 0.71 -13.99 1.33
C ALA A 298 1.01 -13.45 2.74
N ILE A 299 0.26 -12.45 3.21
CA ILE A 299 0.49 -11.83 4.52
C ILE A 299 -0.12 -12.64 5.67
N THR A 300 0.53 -12.62 6.83
CA THR A 300 0.06 -13.30 8.05
C THR A 300 -0.54 -12.34 9.06
N SER A 301 -0.82 -11.12 8.67
CA SER A 301 -1.42 -10.05 9.47
C SER A 301 -2.94 -10.24 9.62
N PRO A 302 -3.59 -9.61 10.60
CA PRO A 302 -5.04 -9.51 10.61
C PRO A 302 -5.53 -8.79 9.35
N THR A 303 -6.38 -9.46 8.56
CA THR A 303 -6.87 -8.91 7.29
C THR A 303 -8.39 -9.04 7.17
N ALA A 304 -8.98 -8.17 6.35
CA ALA A 304 -10.30 -8.35 5.78
C ALA A 304 -10.27 -8.04 4.28
N SER A 305 -11.31 -8.46 3.56
CA SER A 305 -11.54 -8.04 2.18
C SER A 305 -13.03 -7.88 1.93
N GLU A 306 -13.39 -6.85 1.19
CA GLU A 306 -14.78 -6.51 0.86
C GLU A 306 -14.91 -6.13 -0.62
N CYS A 307 -16.04 -6.52 -1.22
CA CYS A 307 -16.42 -6.10 -2.56
C CYS A 307 -17.59 -5.11 -2.47
N VAL A 308 -17.37 -3.88 -2.89
CA VAL A 308 -18.37 -2.83 -2.84
C VAL A 308 -19.25 -2.87 -4.08
N ALA A 309 -20.52 -3.21 -3.90
CA ALA A 309 -21.49 -3.25 -4.98
C ALA A 309 -21.68 -1.85 -5.63
N GLY A 310 -21.68 -1.82 -6.97
CA GLY A 310 -21.86 -0.59 -7.73
C GLY A 310 -20.65 0.37 -7.68
N ALA A 311 -19.49 -0.11 -7.26
CA ALA A 311 -18.24 0.62 -7.35
C ALA A 311 -17.31 -0.01 -8.39
N GLY A 312 -16.61 0.83 -9.15
CA GLY A 312 -15.55 0.44 -10.08
C GLY A 312 -14.15 0.58 -9.45
N HIS A 313 -13.14 0.70 -10.31
CA HIS A 313 -11.72 0.70 -9.90
C HIS A 313 -11.36 1.83 -8.92
N THR A 314 -11.86 3.05 -9.11
CA THR A 314 -11.65 4.14 -8.15
C THR A 314 -12.81 4.14 -7.17
N VAL A 315 -12.66 3.40 -6.08
CA VAL A 315 -13.73 3.12 -5.12
C VAL A 315 -14.35 4.42 -4.56
N GLU A 316 -13.53 5.43 -4.29
CA GLU A 316 -13.94 6.72 -3.72
C GLU A 316 -14.74 7.60 -4.70
N ASP A 317 -14.76 7.26 -5.98
CA ASP A 317 -15.59 7.97 -6.98
C ASP A 317 -17.05 7.46 -7.01
N TYR A 318 -17.36 6.48 -6.17
CA TYR A 318 -18.71 5.91 -6.03
C TYR A 318 -19.23 6.14 -4.62
N LEU A 319 -20.49 6.55 -4.50
CA LEU A 319 -21.11 6.83 -3.19
C LEU A 319 -20.98 5.65 -2.20
N PRO A 320 -21.33 4.40 -2.57
CA PRO A 320 -21.16 3.28 -1.64
C PRO A 320 -19.69 3.05 -1.27
N GLY A 321 -18.76 3.26 -2.20
CA GLY A 321 -17.32 3.12 -1.95
C GLY A 321 -16.81 4.15 -0.95
N ALA A 322 -17.10 5.43 -1.16
CA ALA A 322 -16.71 6.49 -0.22
C ALA A 322 -17.32 6.28 1.17
N GLN A 323 -18.56 5.75 1.24
CA GLN A 323 -19.19 5.41 2.51
C GLN A 323 -18.45 4.26 3.21
N GLN A 324 -18.01 3.25 2.46
CA GLN A 324 -17.28 2.12 3.00
C GLN A 324 -15.90 2.53 3.50
N VAL A 325 -15.12 3.28 2.70
CA VAL A 325 -13.82 3.86 3.12
C VAL A 325 -13.94 4.59 4.46
N ALA A 326 -14.94 5.48 4.58
CA ALA A 326 -15.16 6.20 5.84
C ALA A 326 -15.53 5.26 7.00
N ALA A 327 -16.35 4.24 6.74
CA ALA A 327 -16.77 3.27 7.75
C ALA A 327 -15.59 2.42 8.24
N ASP A 328 -14.71 2.00 7.33
CA ASP A 328 -13.54 1.18 7.65
C ASP A 328 -12.52 1.97 8.46
N ILE A 329 -12.24 3.23 8.10
CA ILE A 329 -11.41 4.12 8.91
C ILE A 329 -11.99 4.24 10.34
N LEU A 330 -13.29 4.53 10.48
CA LEU A 330 -13.93 4.68 11.78
C LEU A 330 -13.94 3.37 12.60
N ARG A 331 -13.94 2.24 11.94
CA ARG A 331 -13.95 0.92 12.56
C ARG A 331 -12.56 0.43 12.95
N TYR A 332 -11.60 0.53 12.04
CA TYR A 332 -10.31 -0.16 12.12
C TYR A 332 -9.12 0.74 12.41
N CYS A 333 -9.18 2.05 12.13
CA CYS A 333 -8.10 2.98 12.46
C CYS A 333 -8.04 3.21 13.97
N LYS A 334 -7.50 2.22 14.69
CA LYS A 334 -7.38 2.18 16.15
C LYS A 334 -6.05 1.53 16.52
N LEU A 335 -5.49 1.92 17.65
CA LEU A 335 -4.33 1.19 18.17
C LEU A 335 -4.70 -0.28 18.39
N PRO A 336 -3.78 -1.21 18.08
CA PRO A 336 -3.98 -2.62 18.39
C PRO A 336 -4.19 -2.76 19.90
N ALA A 337 -5.10 -3.66 20.28
CA ALA A 337 -5.31 -3.97 21.70
C ALA A 337 -3.98 -4.47 22.29
N LYS A 338 -3.54 -3.87 23.39
CA LYS A 338 -2.36 -4.37 24.11
C LYS A 338 -2.67 -5.80 24.57
N LYS A 339 -1.88 -6.75 24.07
CA LYS A 339 -1.96 -8.17 24.48
C LYS A 339 -1.39 -8.34 25.89
#